data_f561b0e73e7b036e3e9283041c4776eb
#
_entry.id   f561b0e73e7b036e3e9283041c4776eb
#
_cell.length_a   1.000
_cell.length_b   1.000
_cell.length_c   1.000
_cell.angle_alpha   90.00
_cell.angle_beta   90.00
_cell.angle_gamma   90.00
#
_symmetry.space_group_name_H-M   'P 1'
#
loop_
_entity.id
_entity.type
_entity.pdbx_description
1 polymer ?
#
loop_
_entity_poly.entity_id
_entity_poly.type
_entity_poly.pdbx_seq_one_letter_code
_entity_poly.pdbx_strand_id
1 'polypeptide(L)'
;MLVPTMYAVAHGGGRRFISEYYNQMTLDAKGKPVAKRLLNISTIPHRSNTLSSVLKYMTPTVYGETLFETNILSPFHQKNRRYYKYAVTQLPFGKAQIYVYPRLKNTQVIEARAIVDSKTGKISMVDFEGEYDMTRFYISIIMGRDGFGSLSPAKCSMRANFSFLGNKITGMYTTVYGLPKILSDSLNNVADTTLMAKVRPIELNQEETDIYNRFYEKRKQVADSLNNNIPKTNFAKDILWDVIGDNV
;
A
#
# COMPACT_ATOMS: atom_id res chain seq x y z
N MET A 1 8.98 -7.41 -12.42
CA MET A 1 10.01 -8.39 -11.99
C MET A 1 10.29 -8.14 -10.51
N LEU A 2 9.75 -9.00 -9.61
CA LEU A 2 9.81 -8.83 -8.14
C LEU A 2 11.02 -9.54 -7.47
N VAL A 3 11.75 -10.31 -8.25
CA VAL A 3 12.75 -11.27 -7.76
C VAL A 3 13.90 -10.66 -6.94
N PRO A 4 14.57 -9.57 -7.31
CA PRO A 4 15.70 -9.05 -6.54
C PRO A 4 15.34 -8.51 -5.17
N THR A 5 14.16 -7.91 -5.03
CA THR A 5 13.72 -7.30 -3.77
C THR A 5 13.30 -8.34 -2.74
N MET A 6 12.67 -9.40 -3.21
CA MET A 6 12.26 -10.50 -2.35
C MET A 6 13.46 -11.29 -1.86
N TYR A 7 14.49 -11.42 -2.69
CA TYR A 7 15.76 -12.00 -2.27
C TYR A 7 16.41 -11.19 -1.13
N ALA A 8 16.46 -9.87 -1.26
CA ALA A 8 16.99 -9.00 -0.22
C ALA A 8 16.20 -9.09 1.09
N VAL A 9 14.87 -9.13 1.04
CA VAL A 9 14.01 -9.30 2.22
C VAL A 9 14.20 -10.68 2.86
N ALA A 10 14.31 -11.74 2.07
CA ALA A 10 14.52 -13.10 2.57
C ALA A 10 15.89 -13.28 3.23
N HIS A 11 16.92 -12.59 2.74
CA HIS A 11 18.31 -12.74 3.20
C HIS A 11 18.77 -11.64 4.17
N GLY A 12 18.01 -10.58 4.36
CA GLY A 12 18.33 -9.45 5.23
C GLY A 12 18.29 -9.75 6.74
N GLY A 13 18.07 -10.99 7.14
CA GLY A 13 18.08 -11.42 8.55
C GLY A 13 17.00 -10.82 9.43
N GLY A 14 16.22 -9.86 8.93
CA GLY A 14 15.07 -9.28 9.62
C GLY A 14 13.77 -9.94 9.13
N ARG A 15 12.91 -10.34 10.06
CA ARG A 15 11.63 -11.00 9.73
C ARG A 15 10.47 -10.03 9.59
N ARG A 16 10.62 -8.78 10.02
CA ARG A 16 9.57 -7.76 10.01
C ARG A 16 10.15 -6.41 9.65
N PHE A 17 9.47 -5.74 8.75
CA PHE A 17 9.86 -4.43 8.22
C PHE A 17 8.66 -3.48 8.23
N ILE A 18 8.96 -2.19 8.32
CA ILE A 18 7.97 -1.12 8.28
C ILE A 18 8.39 -0.07 7.27
N SER A 19 7.40 0.51 6.59
CA SER A 19 7.61 1.66 5.72
C SER A 19 6.42 2.59 5.79
N GLU A 20 6.70 3.88 5.86
CA GLU A 20 5.71 4.94 5.88
C GLU A 20 6.02 5.95 4.79
N TYR A 21 4.96 6.42 4.14
CA TYR A 21 5.02 7.42 3.08
C TYR A 21 4.00 8.51 3.32
N TYR A 22 4.40 9.76 3.15
CA TYR A 22 3.48 10.88 3.05
C TYR A 22 3.55 11.45 1.63
N ASN A 23 2.44 11.35 0.91
CA ASN A 23 2.36 11.74 -0.49
C ASN A 23 1.38 12.89 -0.65
N GLN A 24 1.71 13.83 -1.50
CA GLN A 24 0.77 14.79 -2.05
C GLN A 24 0.12 14.16 -3.28
N MET A 25 -1.22 14.10 -3.28
CA MET A 25 -2.00 13.57 -4.40
C MET A 25 -2.61 14.72 -5.19
N THR A 26 -2.44 14.68 -6.50
CA THR A 26 -3.10 15.58 -7.45
C THR A 26 -3.78 14.77 -8.54
N LEU A 27 -4.75 15.34 -9.21
CA LEU A 27 -5.32 14.74 -10.41
C LEU A 27 -4.69 15.38 -11.64
N ASP A 28 -4.27 14.56 -12.60
CA ASP A 28 -3.83 15.06 -13.91
C ASP A 28 -5.02 15.57 -14.75
N ALA A 29 -4.74 16.11 -15.93
CA ALA A 29 -5.76 16.59 -16.85
C ALA A 29 -6.76 15.52 -17.32
N LYS A 30 -6.45 14.23 -17.15
CA LYS A 30 -7.30 13.08 -17.47
C LYS A 30 -8.02 12.52 -16.24
N GLY A 31 -7.89 13.18 -15.08
CA GLY A 31 -8.46 12.73 -13.81
C GLY A 31 -7.73 11.55 -13.17
N LYS A 32 -6.51 11.21 -13.62
CA LYS A 32 -5.71 10.16 -12.98
C LYS A 32 -4.98 10.70 -11.76
N PRO A 33 -4.94 9.95 -10.65
CA PRO A 33 -4.18 10.36 -9.48
C PRO A 33 -2.67 10.31 -9.76
N VAL A 34 -2.00 11.41 -9.47
CA VAL A 34 -0.54 11.55 -9.50
C VAL A 34 -0.07 11.79 -8.09
N ALA A 35 0.85 10.98 -7.59
CA ALA A 35 1.39 11.08 -6.25
C ALA A 35 2.82 11.62 -6.27
N LYS A 36 3.05 12.76 -5.61
CA LYS A 36 4.38 13.26 -5.29
C LYS A 36 4.74 12.84 -3.87
N ARG A 37 5.85 12.10 -3.71
CA ARG A 37 6.32 11.67 -2.40
C ARG A 37 7.02 12.81 -1.69
N LEU A 38 6.53 13.21 -0.52
CA LEU A 38 7.14 14.25 0.31
C LEU A 38 8.04 13.64 1.38
N LEU A 39 7.55 12.61 2.10
CA LEU A 39 8.33 11.89 3.10
C LEU A 39 8.35 10.38 2.80
N ASN A 40 9.47 9.76 3.17
CA ASN A 40 9.68 8.33 3.03
C ASN A 40 10.53 7.83 4.19
N ILE A 41 9.99 6.94 5.01
CA ILE A 41 10.71 6.25 6.07
C ILE A 41 10.55 4.75 5.85
N SER A 42 11.66 4.02 5.81
CA SER A 42 11.63 2.59 5.59
C SER A 42 12.72 1.88 6.39
N THR A 43 12.36 0.77 7.01
CA THR A 43 13.29 -0.17 7.61
C THR A 43 13.64 -1.34 6.68
N ILE A 44 13.08 -1.34 5.44
CA ILE A 44 13.36 -2.37 4.44
C ILE A 44 14.75 -2.11 3.86
N PRO A 45 15.67 -3.11 3.90
CA PRO A 45 16.98 -2.99 3.28
C PRO A 45 16.86 -2.77 1.76
N HIS A 46 17.73 -1.93 1.22
CA HIS A 46 17.94 -1.73 -0.22
C HIS A 46 16.70 -1.39 -1.08
N ARG A 47 15.73 -0.61 -0.51
CA ARG A 47 14.61 -0.42 -1.32
C ARG A 47 13.75 0.78 -1.34
N SER A 48 14.02 1.70 -2.19
CA SER A 48 13.15 2.82 -2.52
C SER A 48 12.05 2.46 -3.56
N ASN A 49 12.33 1.56 -4.49
CA ASN A 49 11.50 1.41 -5.72
C ASN A 49 10.42 0.33 -5.68
N THR A 50 10.53 -0.68 -4.81
CA THR A 50 9.57 -1.80 -4.80
C THR A 50 8.21 -1.43 -4.26
N LEU A 51 8.15 -0.47 -3.35
CA LEU A 51 6.90 -0.02 -2.75
C LEU A 51 6.10 0.92 -3.65
N SER A 52 6.73 1.50 -4.69
CA SER A 52 5.98 2.25 -5.71
C SER A 52 4.98 1.36 -6.46
N SER A 53 5.32 0.09 -6.67
CA SER A 53 4.39 -0.86 -7.30
C SER A 53 3.21 -1.25 -6.40
N VAL A 54 3.36 -1.19 -5.08
CA VAL A 54 2.27 -1.45 -4.14
C VAL A 54 1.32 -0.26 -4.05
N LEU A 55 1.80 0.98 -4.20
CA LEU A 55 0.95 2.17 -4.16
C LEU A 55 -0.20 2.12 -5.17
N LYS A 56 0.00 1.53 -6.35
CA LYS A 56 -1.07 1.37 -7.33
C LYS A 56 -2.25 0.55 -6.81
N TYR A 57 -1.99 -0.46 -5.96
CA TYR A 57 -3.05 -1.26 -5.33
C TYR A 57 -3.74 -0.53 -4.19
N MET A 58 -3.10 0.52 -3.66
CA MET A 58 -3.64 1.33 -2.58
C MET A 58 -4.46 2.53 -3.07
N THR A 59 -4.48 2.78 -4.38
CA THR A 59 -5.27 3.84 -5.04
C THR A 59 -6.29 3.25 -6.03
N PRO A 60 -7.19 2.34 -5.60
CA PRO A 60 -8.11 1.68 -6.51
C PRO A 60 -9.15 2.66 -7.05
N THR A 61 -9.38 2.59 -8.36
CA THR A 61 -10.47 3.30 -9.04
C THR A 61 -11.73 2.45 -9.07
N VAL A 62 -12.48 2.44 -7.96
CA VAL A 62 -13.64 1.55 -7.75
C VAL A 62 -14.63 1.61 -8.90
N TYR A 63 -14.94 2.81 -9.40
CA TYR A 63 -15.87 3.04 -10.51
C TYR A 63 -15.19 3.04 -11.89
N GLY A 64 -13.87 2.93 -11.96
CA GLY A 64 -13.12 2.86 -13.21
C GLY A 64 -13.33 1.54 -13.97
N GLU A 65 -12.91 1.47 -15.22
CA GLU A 65 -12.96 0.23 -16.02
C GLU A 65 -12.06 -0.85 -15.41
N THR A 66 -10.92 -0.45 -14.87
CA THR A 66 -10.00 -1.31 -14.12
C THR A 66 -9.75 -0.73 -12.73
N LEU A 67 -9.54 -1.60 -11.74
CA LEU A 67 -9.29 -1.19 -10.36
C LEU A 67 -7.88 -0.62 -10.18
N PHE A 68 -6.90 -1.20 -10.86
CA PHE A 68 -5.47 -0.87 -10.68
C PHE A 68 -4.83 -0.68 -12.05
N GLU A 69 -4.63 0.59 -12.46
CA GLU A 69 -4.07 0.93 -13.78
C GLU A 69 -4.76 0.17 -14.94
N THR A 70 -4.12 -0.90 -15.45
CA THR A 70 -4.62 -1.72 -16.56
C THR A 70 -5.02 -3.13 -16.14
N ASN A 71 -4.87 -3.46 -14.86
CA ASN A 71 -5.10 -4.80 -14.34
C ASN A 71 -6.41 -4.85 -13.57
N ILE A 72 -7.01 -6.01 -13.51
CA ILE A 72 -8.21 -6.35 -12.75
C ILE A 72 -9.41 -5.47 -13.12
N LEU A 73 -10.37 -6.08 -13.77
CA LEU A 73 -11.61 -5.44 -14.20
C LEU A 73 -12.47 -5.08 -12.98
N SER A 74 -12.85 -3.82 -12.87
CA SER A 74 -13.76 -3.41 -11.79
C SER A 74 -15.15 -4.03 -12.00
N PRO A 75 -15.71 -4.71 -10.98
CA PRO A 75 -17.05 -5.25 -11.06
C PRO A 75 -18.15 -4.17 -11.06
N PHE A 76 -17.81 -2.93 -10.71
CA PHE A 76 -18.78 -1.82 -10.65
C PHE A 76 -18.79 -0.95 -11.90
N HIS A 77 -17.95 -1.27 -12.88
CA HIS A 77 -17.99 -0.60 -14.18
C HIS A 77 -18.93 -1.31 -15.17
N GLN A 78 -19.77 -0.54 -15.88
CA GLN A 78 -20.84 -1.07 -16.73
C GLN A 78 -20.33 -2.05 -17.80
N LYS A 79 -19.20 -1.77 -18.45
CA LYS A 79 -18.62 -2.63 -19.49
C LYS A 79 -18.24 -4.03 -18.99
N ASN A 80 -17.97 -4.17 -17.70
CA ASN A 80 -17.48 -5.42 -17.09
C ASN A 80 -18.62 -6.31 -16.56
N ARG A 81 -19.87 -5.82 -16.59
CA ARG A 81 -21.02 -6.53 -16.03
C ARG A 81 -21.17 -7.98 -16.56
N ARG A 82 -20.81 -8.23 -17.79
CA ARG A 82 -20.86 -9.56 -18.42
C ARG A 82 -19.95 -10.60 -17.78
N TYR A 83 -18.89 -10.18 -17.10
CA TYR A 83 -17.91 -11.08 -16.46
C TYR A 83 -18.29 -11.47 -15.04
N TYR A 84 -19.36 -10.86 -14.48
CA TYR A 84 -19.72 -11.01 -13.08
C TYR A 84 -21.17 -11.47 -12.90
N LYS A 85 -21.45 -12.11 -11.78
CA LYS A 85 -22.78 -12.38 -11.22
C LYS A 85 -22.95 -11.52 -9.97
N TYR A 86 -24.16 -11.07 -9.71
CA TYR A 86 -24.47 -10.21 -8.58
C TYR A 86 -25.59 -10.82 -7.75
N ALA A 87 -25.43 -10.79 -6.42
CA ALA A 87 -26.49 -11.06 -5.47
C ALA A 87 -26.65 -9.82 -4.58
N VAL A 88 -27.90 -9.41 -4.36
CA VAL A 88 -28.23 -8.20 -3.60
C VAL A 88 -29.05 -8.57 -2.39
N THR A 89 -28.66 -8.06 -1.22
CA THR A 89 -29.41 -8.21 0.02
C THR A 89 -29.72 -6.82 0.57
N GLN A 90 -30.97 -6.56 0.89
CA GLN A 90 -31.37 -5.30 1.52
C GLN A 90 -30.89 -5.26 2.97
N LEU A 91 -30.39 -4.11 3.38
CA LEU A 91 -29.96 -3.82 4.74
C LEU A 91 -30.84 -2.72 5.34
N PRO A 92 -30.88 -2.59 6.68
CA PRO A 92 -31.54 -1.47 7.34
C PRO A 92 -31.01 -0.10 6.88
N PHE A 93 -31.78 0.95 7.15
CA PHE A 93 -31.41 2.35 6.89
C PHE A 93 -31.17 2.71 5.43
N GLY A 94 -31.92 2.09 4.50
CA GLY A 94 -31.84 2.41 3.08
C GLY A 94 -30.52 2.01 2.42
N LYS A 95 -29.86 1.01 2.94
CA LYS A 95 -28.64 0.42 2.37
C LYS A 95 -28.93 -0.93 1.73
N ALA A 96 -28.04 -1.36 0.84
CA ALA A 96 -28.02 -2.71 0.30
C ALA A 96 -26.58 -3.23 0.28
N GLN A 97 -26.46 -4.53 0.41
CA GLN A 97 -25.19 -5.25 0.25
C GLN A 97 -25.21 -5.96 -1.08
N ILE A 98 -24.17 -5.76 -1.86
CA ILE A 98 -23.95 -6.39 -3.16
C ILE A 98 -22.82 -7.36 -3.04
N TYR A 99 -23.06 -8.62 -3.32
CA TYR A 99 -22.03 -9.64 -3.52
C TYR A 99 -21.77 -9.79 -5.02
N VAL A 100 -20.51 -9.85 -5.40
CA VAL A 100 -20.07 -9.97 -6.78
C VAL A 100 -19.17 -11.17 -6.92
N TYR A 101 -19.51 -12.04 -7.86
CA TYR A 101 -18.76 -13.26 -8.15
C TYR A 101 -18.35 -13.31 -9.61
N PRO A 102 -17.08 -13.65 -9.92
CA PRO A 102 -16.65 -13.90 -11.29
C PRO A 102 -17.45 -15.02 -11.95
N ARG A 103 -17.78 -14.88 -13.22
CA ARG A 103 -18.38 -15.97 -14.02
C ARG A 103 -17.35 -17.00 -14.47
N LEU A 104 -16.09 -16.59 -14.58
CA LEU A 104 -14.98 -17.41 -15.01
C LEU A 104 -13.80 -17.22 -14.03
N LYS A 105 -13.07 -18.29 -13.75
CA LYS A 105 -11.84 -18.18 -12.96
C LYS A 105 -10.74 -17.58 -13.84
N ASN A 106 -10.36 -16.36 -13.54
CA ASN A 106 -9.30 -15.63 -14.21
C ASN A 106 -8.71 -14.61 -13.22
N THR A 107 -7.41 -14.36 -13.29
CA THR A 107 -6.70 -13.38 -12.43
C THR A 107 -7.06 -11.92 -12.75
N GLN A 108 -7.77 -11.65 -13.87
CA GLN A 108 -8.27 -10.32 -14.21
C GLN A 108 -9.62 -9.98 -13.58
N VAL A 109 -10.27 -10.93 -12.92
CA VAL A 109 -11.56 -10.74 -12.24
C VAL A 109 -11.43 -11.12 -10.78
N ILE A 110 -12.25 -10.50 -9.92
CA ILE A 110 -12.16 -10.63 -8.47
C ILE A 110 -13.54 -10.84 -7.84
N GLU A 111 -13.57 -11.37 -6.65
CA GLU A 111 -14.75 -11.32 -5.80
C GLU A 111 -14.85 -9.94 -5.12
N ALA A 112 -16.07 -9.48 -4.91
CA ALA A 112 -16.30 -8.23 -4.19
C ALA A 112 -17.54 -8.30 -3.31
N ARG A 113 -17.52 -7.52 -2.24
CA ARG A 113 -18.65 -7.24 -1.37
C ARG A 113 -18.75 -5.74 -1.15
N ALA A 114 -19.84 -5.11 -1.56
CA ALA A 114 -20.03 -3.67 -1.41
C ALA A 114 -21.25 -3.34 -0.58
N ILE A 115 -21.17 -2.28 0.21
CA ILE A 115 -22.31 -1.63 0.87
C ILE A 115 -22.63 -0.37 0.09
N VAL A 116 -23.86 -0.29 -0.40
CA VAL A 116 -24.32 0.82 -1.23
C VAL A 116 -25.54 1.50 -0.59
N ASP A 117 -25.74 2.76 -0.91
CA ASP A 117 -26.98 3.46 -0.66
C ASP A 117 -28.02 3.00 -1.70
N SER A 118 -29.19 2.50 -1.27
CA SER A 118 -30.19 1.90 -2.16
C SER A 118 -30.87 2.90 -3.08
N LYS A 119 -30.86 4.20 -2.75
CA LYS A 119 -31.48 5.26 -3.55
C LYS A 119 -30.55 5.78 -4.62
N THR A 120 -29.28 5.99 -4.25
CA THR A 120 -28.28 6.65 -5.12
C THR A 120 -27.34 5.67 -5.82
N GLY A 121 -27.25 4.43 -5.34
CA GLY A 121 -26.28 3.44 -5.82
C GLY A 121 -24.84 3.74 -5.41
N LYS A 122 -24.58 4.78 -4.60
CA LYS A 122 -23.23 5.12 -4.15
C LYS A 122 -22.66 4.07 -3.21
N ILE A 123 -21.46 3.61 -3.50
CA ILE A 123 -20.71 2.69 -2.65
C ILE A 123 -20.16 3.47 -1.45
N SER A 124 -20.44 3.00 -0.23
CA SER A 124 -19.86 3.53 1.01
C SER A 124 -18.66 2.73 1.49
N MET A 125 -18.68 1.43 1.24
CA MET A 125 -17.61 0.50 1.59
C MET A 125 -17.55 -0.61 0.55
N VAL A 126 -16.36 -1.08 0.23
CA VAL A 126 -16.18 -2.25 -0.63
C VAL A 126 -14.96 -3.05 -0.21
N ASP A 127 -15.14 -4.36 -0.20
CA ASP A 127 -14.07 -5.34 -0.02
C ASP A 127 -13.84 -6.05 -1.35
N PHE A 128 -12.57 -6.26 -1.70
CA PHE A 128 -12.14 -7.04 -2.85
C PHE A 128 -11.25 -8.20 -2.40
N GLU A 129 -11.48 -9.37 -2.97
CA GLU A 129 -10.59 -10.52 -2.81
C GLU A 129 -10.20 -11.06 -4.18
N GLY A 130 -8.90 -11.28 -4.40
CA GLY A 130 -8.41 -11.76 -5.67
C GLY A 130 -6.97 -12.27 -5.60
N GLU A 131 -6.50 -12.72 -6.75
CA GLU A 131 -5.14 -13.19 -6.94
C GLU A 131 -4.58 -12.58 -8.23
N TYR A 132 -3.38 -12.02 -8.13
CA TYR A 132 -2.67 -11.47 -9.26
C TYR A 132 -1.16 -11.56 -9.03
N ASP A 133 -0.41 -12.01 -10.04
CA ASP A 133 1.06 -12.10 -10.02
C ASP A 133 1.60 -12.84 -8.77
N MET A 134 1.08 -14.05 -8.53
CA MET A 134 1.42 -14.92 -7.39
C MET A 134 1.10 -14.31 -6.01
N THR A 135 0.36 -13.20 -5.97
CA THR A 135 -0.06 -12.54 -4.74
C THR A 135 -1.55 -12.68 -4.57
N ARG A 136 -1.98 -13.36 -3.51
CA ARG A 136 -3.36 -13.32 -3.06
C ARG A 136 -3.55 -12.09 -2.17
N PHE A 137 -4.56 -11.28 -2.48
CA PHE A 137 -4.84 -10.05 -1.75
C PHE A 137 -6.29 -9.96 -1.30
N TYR A 138 -6.46 -9.25 -0.20
CA TYR A 138 -7.73 -8.77 0.31
C TYR A 138 -7.60 -7.26 0.53
N ILE A 139 -8.49 -6.48 -0.07
CA ILE A 139 -8.49 -5.02 0.02
C ILE A 139 -9.84 -4.57 0.56
N SER A 140 -9.82 -3.76 1.62
CA SER A 140 -11.01 -3.10 2.19
C SER A 140 -10.90 -1.60 1.98
N ILE A 141 -11.94 -1.00 1.41
CA ILE A 141 -11.99 0.41 1.05
C ILE A 141 -13.19 1.05 1.70
N ILE A 142 -12.96 2.14 2.40
CA ILE A 142 -14.00 3.07 2.85
C ILE A 142 -13.98 4.24 1.88
N MET A 143 -15.11 4.51 1.24
CA MET A 143 -15.25 5.62 0.30
C MET A 143 -15.47 6.95 1.05
N GLY A 144 -15.12 8.05 0.41
CA GLY A 144 -15.43 9.38 0.93
C GLY A 144 -16.94 9.64 0.99
N ARG A 145 -17.35 10.61 1.81
CA ARG A 145 -18.78 10.82 2.10
C ARG A 145 -19.44 11.83 1.15
N ASP A 146 -18.77 12.94 0.88
CA ASP A 146 -19.41 14.10 0.26
C ASP A 146 -18.85 14.47 -1.10
N GLY A 147 -19.69 14.96 -1.99
CA GLY A 147 -19.34 15.53 -3.27
C GLY A 147 -18.43 14.62 -4.11
N PHE A 148 -17.36 15.20 -4.60
CA PHE A 148 -16.34 14.47 -5.38
C PHE A 148 -15.63 13.39 -4.54
N GLY A 149 -15.48 13.59 -3.23
CA GLY A 149 -14.92 12.63 -2.30
C GLY A 149 -15.69 11.30 -2.28
N SER A 150 -16.98 11.30 -2.58
CA SER A 150 -17.77 10.05 -2.63
C SER A 150 -17.39 9.10 -3.78
N LEU A 151 -16.59 9.56 -4.74
CA LEU A 151 -16.08 8.77 -5.87
C LEU A 151 -14.66 8.22 -5.63
N SER A 152 -14.01 8.65 -4.57
CA SER A 152 -12.64 8.29 -4.22
C SER A 152 -12.55 7.61 -2.85
N PRO A 153 -11.53 6.79 -2.59
CA PRO A 153 -11.28 6.24 -1.28
C PRO A 153 -11.00 7.32 -0.24
N ALA A 154 -11.51 7.14 0.98
CA ALA A 154 -11.07 7.87 2.17
C ALA A 154 -10.03 7.05 2.95
N LYS A 155 -10.18 5.72 2.96
CA LYS A 155 -9.22 4.79 3.55
C LYS A 155 -9.17 3.52 2.71
N CYS A 156 -7.98 3.00 2.50
CA CYS A 156 -7.74 1.72 1.86
C CYS A 156 -6.82 0.88 2.74
N SER A 157 -7.21 -0.35 3.04
CA SER A 157 -6.41 -1.32 3.78
C SER A 157 -6.26 -2.58 2.96
N MET A 158 -5.03 -3.08 2.79
CA MET A 158 -4.75 -4.28 2.02
C MET A 158 -3.94 -5.27 2.85
N ARG A 159 -4.31 -6.52 2.76
CA ARG A 159 -3.48 -7.66 3.16
C ARG A 159 -3.10 -8.44 1.92
N ALA A 160 -1.80 -8.61 1.69
CA ALA A 160 -1.26 -9.32 0.56
C ALA A 160 -0.41 -10.51 1.05
N ASN A 161 -0.64 -11.68 0.49
CA ASN A 161 0.13 -12.89 0.77
C ASN A 161 0.80 -13.33 -0.53
N PHE A 162 2.10 -13.24 -0.56
CA PHE A 162 2.92 -13.73 -1.65
C PHE A 162 3.55 -15.06 -1.27
N SER A 163 3.55 -16.04 -2.19
CA SER A 163 4.15 -17.36 -1.99
C SER A 163 4.91 -17.77 -3.24
N PHE A 164 6.23 -18.00 -3.11
CA PHE A 164 7.08 -18.42 -4.20
C PHE A 164 8.27 -19.25 -3.70
N LEU A 165 8.48 -20.42 -4.29
CA LEU A 165 9.59 -21.35 -3.95
C LEU A 165 9.78 -21.58 -2.44
N GLY A 166 8.68 -21.81 -1.72
CA GLY A 166 8.70 -22.05 -0.27
C GLY A 166 8.80 -20.81 0.61
N ASN A 167 9.06 -19.63 0.03
CA ASN A 167 9.04 -18.36 0.74
C ASN A 167 7.62 -17.83 0.82
N LYS A 168 7.23 -17.39 2.02
CA LYS A 168 5.94 -16.75 2.27
C LYS A 168 6.18 -15.35 2.82
N ILE A 169 5.63 -14.35 2.15
CA ILE A 169 5.67 -12.96 2.60
C ILE A 169 4.26 -12.46 2.77
N THR A 170 3.95 -11.92 3.94
CA THR A 170 2.69 -11.24 4.20
C THR A 170 2.97 -9.75 4.35
N GLY A 171 2.29 -8.93 3.54
CA GLY A 171 2.28 -7.49 3.65
C GLY A 171 0.93 -6.99 4.17
N MET A 172 0.96 -6.03 5.06
CA MET A 172 -0.21 -5.28 5.52
C MET A 172 0.03 -3.81 5.21
N TYR A 173 -0.94 -3.19 4.53
CA TYR A 173 -0.82 -1.82 4.04
C TYR A 173 -2.07 -1.04 4.41
N THR A 174 -1.89 0.20 4.82
CA THR A 174 -3.00 1.11 5.07
C THR A 174 -2.69 2.48 4.48
N THR A 175 -3.62 3.03 3.72
CA THR A 175 -3.55 4.39 3.19
C THR A 175 -4.78 5.16 3.64
N VAL A 176 -4.57 6.37 4.12
CA VAL A 176 -5.62 7.33 4.48
C VAL A 176 -5.50 8.53 3.53
N TYR A 177 -6.62 8.92 2.95
CA TYR A 177 -6.71 10.02 1.99
C TYR A 177 -7.42 11.23 2.59
N GLY A 178 -7.27 12.39 1.94
CA GLY A 178 -7.99 13.60 2.32
C GLY A 178 -7.51 14.23 3.62
N LEU A 179 -6.29 13.88 4.07
CA LEU A 179 -5.66 14.56 5.19
C LEU A 179 -5.34 16.01 4.80
N PRO A 180 -5.50 16.98 5.71
CA PRO A 180 -5.11 18.35 5.45
C PRO A 180 -3.62 18.41 5.12
N LYS A 181 -3.25 19.30 4.20
CA LYS A 181 -1.85 19.53 3.86
C LYS A 181 -1.14 20.20 5.04
N ILE A 182 -0.18 19.51 5.62
CA ILE A 182 0.55 19.97 6.81
C ILE A 182 1.98 20.37 6.45
N LEU A 183 2.52 19.85 5.34
CA LEU A 183 3.90 20.02 4.94
C LEU A 183 4.06 20.86 3.67
N SER A 184 5.24 21.48 3.51
CA SER A 184 5.58 22.27 2.34
C SER A 184 5.75 21.42 1.08
N ASP A 185 5.37 21.98 -0.08
CA ASP A 185 5.57 21.38 -1.40
C ASP A 185 7.04 21.28 -1.82
N SER A 186 7.93 21.99 -1.13
CA SER A 186 9.38 21.94 -1.39
C SER A 186 10.02 20.61 -0.97
N LEU A 187 9.36 19.84 -0.10
CA LEU A 187 9.85 18.52 0.30
C LEU A 187 9.80 17.56 -0.88
N ASN A 188 10.84 16.74 -1.01
CA ASN A 188 10.95 15.72 -2.04
C ASN A 188 11.64 14.48 -1.49
N ASN A 189 10.86 13.46 -1.17
CA ASN A 189 11.33 12.16 -0.71
C ASN A 189 12.31 12.21 0.48
N VAL A 190 12.00 13.03 1.48
CA VAL A 190 12.84 13.27 2.65
C VAL A 190 12.61 12.18 3.70
N ALA A 191 13.70 11.67 4.29
CA ALA A 191 13.65 10.73 5.42
C ALA A 191 13.73 11.50 6.75
N ASP A 192 12.59 11.91 7.29
CA ASP A 192 12.49 12.64 8.56
C ASP A 192 11.41 12.04 9.45
N THR A 193 11.86 11.38 10.52
CA THR A 193 10.97 10.70 11.49
C THR A 193 10.11 11.66 12.29
N THR A 194 10.63 12.86 12.58
CA THR A 194 9.92 13.88 13.36
C THR A 194 8.78 14.48 12.54
N LEU A 195 9.04 14.80 11.27
CA LEU A 195 8.00 15.27 10.36
C LEU A 195 6.99 14.17 10.08
N MET A 196 7.42 12.90 9.91
CA MET A 196 6.50 11.79 9.71
C MET A 196 5.57 11.59 10.90
N ALA A 197 6.07 11.69 12.14
CA ALA A 197 5.26 11.59 13.33
C ALA A 197 4.15 12.65 13.39
N LYS A 198 4.41 13.87 12.89
CA LYS A 198 3.41 14.98 12.85
C LYS A 198 2.29 14.73 11.84
N VAL A 199 2.56 14.05 10.73
CA VAL A 199 1.57 13.81 9.65
C VAL A 199 0.91 12.45 9.72
N ARG A 200 1.37 11.58 10.61
CA ARG A 200 0.86 10.21 10.76
C ARG A 200 -0.60 10.22 11.22
N PRO A 201 -1.54 9.66 10.45
CA PRO A 201 -2.97 9.64 10.82
C PRO A 201 -3.31 8.53 11.83
N ILE A 202 -2.45 7.55 11.98
CA ILE A 202 -2.61 6.40 12.87
C ILE A 202 -1.29 6.22 13.59
N GLU A 203 -1.31 6.26 14.92
CA GLU A 203 -0.11 6.05 15.73
C GLU A 203 0.45 4.64 15.53
N LEU A 204 1.77 4.51 15.64
CA LEU A 204 2.42 3.20 15.62
C LEU A 204 2.05 2.42 16.88
N ASN A 205 1.80 1.14 16.72
CA ASN A 205 1.67 0.25 17.85
C ASN A 205 3.06 -0.06 18.46
N GLN A 206 3.08 -0.75 19.60
CA GLN A 206 4.34 -1.05 20.31
C GLN A 206 5.29 -1.88 19.45
N GLU A 207 4.78 -2.87 18.73
CA GLU A 207 5.61 -3.71 17.86
C GLU A 207 6.26 -2.93 16.71
N GLU A 208 5.50 -2.05 16.08
CA GLU A 208 5.98 -1.16 15.02
C GLU A 208 7.05 -0.19 15.53
N THR A 209 6.83 0.36 16.72
CA THR A 209 7.80 1.22 17.42
C THR A 209 9.09 0.47 17.70
N ASP A 210 9.01 -0.77 18.16
CA ASP A 210 10.19 -1.60 18.46
C ASP A 210 10.98 -1.95 17.19
N ILE A 211 10.30 -2.12 16.04
CA ILE A 211 10.96 -2.34 14.74
C ILE A 211 11.79 -1.10 14.36
N TYR A 212 11.21 0.11 14.49
CA TYR A 212 11.93 1.35 14.23
C TYR A 212 13.12 1.54 15.15
N ASN A 213 12.92 1.38 16.46
CA ASN A 213 13.98 1.55 17.46
C ASN A 213 15.16 0.63 17.15
N ARG A 214 14.93 -0.65 16.92
CA ARG A 214 15.98 -1.61 16.55
C ARG A 214 16.72 -1.24 15.28
N PHE A 215 16.03 -0.72 14.28
CA PHE A 215 16.63 -0.30 13.03
C PHE A 215 17.52 0.91 13.22
N TYR A 216 17.07 1.94 13.93
CA TYR A 216 17.85 3.15 14.16
C TYR A 216 19.01 2.92 15.11
N GLU A 217 18.86 2.11 16.16
CA GLU A 217 19.95 1.69 17.03
C GLU A 217 21.05 0.97 16.25
N LYS A 218 20.69 0.03 15.39
CA LYS A 218 21.63 -0.66 14.52
C LYS A 218 22.37 0.31 13.60
N ARG A 219 21.68 1.23 12.97
CA ARG A 219 22.31 2.26 12.10
C ARG A 219 23.27 3.15 12.89
N LYS A 220 22.90 3.54 14.11
CA LYS A 220 23.76 4.35 14.98
C LYS A 220 25.04 3.58 15.34
N GLN A 221 24.92 2.34 15.78
CA GLN A 221 26.10 1.48 16.10
C GLN A 221 27.06 1.35 14.92
N VAL A 222 26.53 1.26 13.71
CA VAL A 222 27.32 1.19 12.47
C VAL A 222 28.03 2.50 12.19
N ALA A 223 27.34 3.62 12.28
CA ALA A 223 27.94 4.93 12.07
C ALA A 223 29.06 5.18 13.10
N ASP A 224 28.81 4.82 14.36
CA ASP A 224 29.83 4.95 15.45
C ASP A 224 31.03 4.04 15.18
N SER A 225 30.81 2.81 14.69
CA SER A 225 31.90 1.88 14.35
C SER A 225 32.74 2.36 13.16
N LEU A 226 32.11 2.96 12.15
CA LEU A 226 32.79 3.54 11.00
C LEU A 226 33.63 4.79 11.38
N ASN A 227 33.10 5.63 12.28
CA ASN A 227 33.77 6.81 12.76
C ASN A 227 34.99 6.46 13.66
N ASN A 228 34.96 5.33 14.37
CA ASN A 228 36.01 4.89 15.29
C ASN A 228 37.12 4.04 14.64
N ASN A 229 37.17 3.97 13.29
CA ASN A 229 38.21 3.23 12.53
C ASN A 229 38.40 1.76 12.96
N ILE A 230 37.38 1.07 13.38
CA ILE A 230 37.46 -0.34 13.75
C ILE A 230 37.66 -1.18 12.46
N PRO A 231 38.60 -2.14 12.44
CA PRO A 231 38.89 -2.96 11.27
C PRO A 231 37.66 -3.69 10.80
N LYS A 232 37.41 -3.63 9.49
CA LYS A 232 36.22 -4.16 8.81
C LYS A 232 36.11 -5.68 8.99
N THR A 233 35.25 -6.12 9.89
CA THR A 233 34.81 -7.52 9.92
C THR A 233 33.70 -7.72 8.84
N ASN A 234 33.39 -8.97 8.50
CA ASN A 234 32.33 -9.28 7.51
C ASN A 234 30.97 -8.64 7.82
N PHE A 235 30.71 -8.35 9.10
CA PHE A 235 29.60 -7.58 9.61
C PHE A 235 29.54 -6.14 9.03
N ALA A 236 30.70 -5.48 8.86
CA ALA A 236 30.74 -4.15 8.23
C ALA A 236 30.43 -4.19 6.74
N LYS A 237 30.64 -5.32 6.06
CA LYS A 237 30.33 -5.50 4.64
C LYS A 237 28.81 -5.55 4.40
N ASP A 238 28.09 -6.29 5.23
CA ASP A 238 26.61 -6.38 5.12
C ASP A 238 25.96 -5.03 5.42
N ILE A 239 26.55 -4.25 6.31
CA ILE A 239 26.05 -2.93 6.69
C ILE A 239 26.45 -1.86 5.68
N LEU A 240 27.65 -1.96 5.07
CA LEU A 240 28.05 -1.08 3.99
C LEU A 240 27.11 -1.19 2.80
N TRP A 241 26.64 -2.39 2.49
CA TRP A 241 25.62 -2.62 1.47
C TRP A 241 24.26 -1.99 1.84
N ASP A 242 23.88 -2.01 3.12
CA ASP A 242 22.67 -1.37 3.62
C ASP A 242 22.72 0.18 3.55
N VAL A 243 23.93 0.76 3.61
CA VAL A 243 24.14 2.22 3.59
C VAL A 243 24.47 2.74 2.19
N ILE A 244 25.25 2.01 1.39
CA ILE A 244 25.72 2.44 0.05
C ILE A 244 24.70 2.05 -1.03
N GLY A 245 23.93 0.99 -0.86
CA GLY A 245 22.92 0.55 -1.83
C GLY A 245 21.77 1.53 -2.06
N ASP A 246 21.65 2.57 -1.25
CA ASP A 246 20.65 3.64 -1.44
C ASP A 246 21.11 4.74 -2.43
N ASN A 247 22.34 4.68 -2.97
CA ASN A 247 22.93 5.73 -3.82
C ASN A 247 23.38 5.26 -5.22
N VAL A 248 22.91 4.08 -5.69
CA VAL A 248 23.17 3.62 -7.06
C VAL A 248 21.88 3.29 -7.81
#